data_b51a602912c9a1486fe962e60f18bb53
#
_entry.id   b51a602912c9a1486fe962e60f18bb53
#
_cell.length_a   1.000
_cell.length_b   1.000
_cell.length_c   1.000
_cell.angle_alpha   90.00
_cell.angle_beta   90.00
_cell.angle_gamma   90.00
#
_symmetry.space_group_name_H-M   'P 1'
#
loop_
_entity.id
_entity.type
_entity.pdbx_description
1 polymer ?
#
loop_
_entity_poly.entity_id
_entity_poly.type
_entity_poly.pdbx_seq_one_letter_code
_entity_poly.pdbx_strand_id
1 'polypeptide(L)'
;MTNGVVAFGEILMRLSPDGYSRFKTADRYDVYFGGAEANSAETLSQLGIDSRFVTKLPANALGDGAVTSLNRFGVDTSFIVRGGDRIGLYFLESGTAQRPAMTIYDRAGSAMAGAEASDFNWDQIFEGADWFQFSGITPALSDEMAECTLLALKKAKEKGLTTSCDLNYRSKMWAPEKAREVMGKLLPFVDYFIANDKDVLGIYDNHTWTESDPKKRAEEMEIWLTEQFGFKAATIILVVSDELKRKGTWASLYENGKFYSSPFFLADMVESVGAGDTYAGAFIAARKKGMTDQDAVNYSAATSALKFSVPGDANILNEKEVLALVNRSADDWISR
;
A
#
# COMPACT_ATOMS: atom_id res chain seq x y z
N MET A 1 -21.42 -7.36 -1.92
CA MET A 1 -20.66 -6.11 -1.99
C MET A 1 -21.27 -5.26 -3.10
N THR A 2 -21.53 -4.00 -2.87
CA THR A 2 -22.01 -3.07 -3.88
C THR A 2 -21.05 -1.87 -3.89
N ASN A 3 -20.44 -1.58 -5.05
CA ASN A 3 -19.45 -0.51 -5.21
C ASN A 3 -18.25 -0.64 -4.28
N GLY A 4 -17.70 -1.84 -4.13
CA GLY A 4 -16.53 -2.10 -3.28
C GLY A 4 -15.21 -2.06 -4.03
N VAL A 5 -14.10 -2.13 -3.26
CA VAL A 5 -12.74 -2.18 -3.78
C VAL A 5 -12.22 -3.62 -3.75
N VAL A 6 -11.70 -4.10 -4.86
CA VAL A 6 -10.95 -5.37 -4.93
C VAL A 6 -9.48 -5.06 -4.85
N ALA A 7 -8.79 -5.58 -3.84
CA ALA A 7 -7.35 -5.51 -3.68
C ALA A 7 -6.73 -6.89 -3.98
N PHE A 8 -5.69 -6.93 -4.82
CA PHE A 8 -5.06 -8.15 -5.30
C PHE A 8 -3.57 -8.18 -4.98
N GLY A 9 -3.16 -9.15 -4.16
CA GLY A 9 -1.76 -9.25 -3.77
C GLY A 9 -1.47 -10.39 -2.81
N GLU A 10 -0.29 -10.38 -2.19
CA GLU A 10 0.13 -11.38 -1.23
C GLU A 10 0.00 -10.89 0.21
N ILE A 11 -0.58 -11.71 1.07
CA ILE A 11 -0.49 -11.56 2.52
C ILE A 11 0.55 -12.52 3.08
N LEU A 12 1.45 -11.99 3.89
CA LEU A 12 2.56 -12.68 4.52
C LEU A 12 2.31 -12.85 6.02
N MET A 13 2.90 -13.87 6.63
CA MET A 13 3.03 -13.93 8.08
C MET A 13 4.33 -13.25 8.48
N ARG A 14 4.23 -12.17 9.27
CA ARG A 14 5.36 -11.46 9.86
C ARG A 14 5.73 -12.04 11.21
N LEU A 15 7.03 -12.22 11.42
CA LEU A 15 7.62 -12.59 12.69
C LEU A 15 8.55 -11.48 13.15
N SER A 16 8.24 -10.83 14.28
CA SER A 16 9.04 -9.75 14.85
C SER A 16 9.53 -10.14 16.24
N PRO A 17 10.83 -10.02 16.54
CA PRO A 17 11.32 -10.14 17.91
C PRO A 17 10.60 -9.15 18.83
N ASP A 18 10.32 -9.55 20.06
CA ASP A 18 9.67 -8.71 21.05
C ASP A 18 10.46 -7.40 21.28
N GLY A 19 9.78 -6.27 21.22
CA GLY A 19 10.33 -4.94 21.41
C GLY A 19 11.47 -4.62 20.46
N TYR A 20 12.66 -4.33 21.02
CA TYR A 20 13.89 -4.01 20.28
C TYR A 20 14.92 -5.14 20.30
N SER A 21 14.50 -6.36 20.63
CA SER A 21 15.34 -7.56 20.61
C SER A 21 15.90 -7.83 19.21
N ARG A 22 17.08 -8.46 19.18
CA ARG A 22 17.77 -8.78 17.93
C ARG A 22 17.41 -10.19 17.48
N PHE A 23 17.33 -10.44 16.16
CA PHE A 23 17.16 -11.77 15.60
C PHE A 23 18.13 -12.80 16.19
N LYS A 24 19.39 -12.38 16.43
CA LYS A 24 20.46 -13.27 16.92
C LYS A 24 20.20 -13.80 18.34
N THR A 25 19.39 -13.11 19.14
CA THR A 25 19.19 -13.40 20.56
C THR A 25 17.73 -13.48 20.99
N ALA A 26 16.81 -13.39 20.03
CA ALA A 26 15.38 -13.43 20.33
C ALA A 26 14.90 -14.85 20.60
N ASP A 27 14.24 -15.06 21.73
CA ASP A 27 13.60 -16.32 22.12
C ASP A 27 12.09 -16.30 21.85
N ARG A 28 11.53 -15.13 21.52
CA ARG A 28 10.11 -14.91 21.26
C ARG A 28 9.91 -14.02 20.06
N TYR A 29 8.81 -14.27 19.34
CA TYR A 29 8.40 -13.48 18.20
C TYR A 29 6.92 -13.19 18.28
N ASP A 30 6.55 -11.93 18.06
CA ASP A 30 5.18 -11.52 17.79
C ASP A 30 4.83 -11.91 16.35
N VAL A 31 3.59 -12.36 16.16
CA VAL A 31 3.07 -12.78 14.87
C VAL A 31 2.05 -11.77 14.39
N TYR A 32 2.27 -11.25 13.19
CA TYR A 32 1.34 -10.41 12.46
C TYR A 32 1.07 -11.00 11.08
N PHE A 33 -0.03 -10.59 10.48
CA PHE A 33 -0.29 -10.85 9.06
C PHE A 33 -0.36 -9.51 8.35
N GLY A 34 0.30 -9.39 7.19
CA GLY A 34 0.32 -8.15 6.43
C GLY A 34 0.88 -8.33 5.03
N GLY A 35 0.59 -7.36 4.21
CA GLY A 35 1.01 -7.26 2.81
C GLY A 35 0.45 -5.96 2.25
N ALA A 36 1.07 -5.37 1.23
CA ALA A 36 0.72 -4.03 0.80
C ALA A 36 -0.78 -3.88 0.49
N GLU A 37 -1.30 -4.78 -0.32
CA GLU A 37 -2.70 -4.74 -0.73
C GLU A 37 -3.65 -5.21 0.37
N ALA A 38 -3.21 -6.13 1.24
CA ALA A 38 -3.96 -6.55 2.42
C ALA A 38 -4.11 -5.38 3.40
N ASN A 39 -3.02 -4.67 3.72
CA ASN A 39 -3.01 -3.49 4.58
C ASN A 39 -3.89 -2.37 4.01
N SER A 40 -3.88 -2.19 2.67
CA SER A 40 -4.77 -1.23 1.99
C SER A 40 -6.24 -1.65 2.10
N ALA A 41 -6.56 -2.95 1.94
CA ALA A 41 -7.92 -3.47 2.09
C ALA A 41 -8.43 -3.33 3.53
N GLU A 42 -7.59 -3.61 4.53
CA GLU A 42 -7.90 -3.40 5.94
C GLU A 42 -8.16 -1.92 6.23
N THR A 43 -7.32 -1.02 5.69
CA THR A 43 -7.51 0.43 5.82
C THR A 43 -8.84 0.88 5.23
N LEU A 44 -9.17 0.42 4.02
CA LEU A 44 -10.44 0.72 3.36
C LEU A 44 -11.62 0.32 4.24
N SER A 45 -11.61 -0.91 4.76
CA SER A 45 -12.67 -1.42 5.64
C SER A 45 -12.80 -0.61 6.93
N GLN A 46 -11.69 -0.27 7.59
CA GLN A 46 -11.69 0.58 8.81
C GLN A 46 -12.21 2.00 8.55
N LEU A 47 -12.06 2.49 7.31
CA LEU A 47 -12.59 3.78 6.87
C LEU A 47 -14.00 3.70 6.27
N GLY A 48 -14.68 2.55 6.41
CA GLY A 48 -16.08 2.35 6.02
C GLY A 48 -16.31 2.12 4.53
N ILE A 49 -15.30 1.64 3.80
CA ILE A 49 -15.40 1.25 2.40
C ILE A 49 -15.37 -0.28 2.31
N ASP A 50 -16.37 -0.88 1.66
CA ASP A 50 -16.38 -2.31 1.39
C ASP A 50 -15.12 -2.71 0.62
N SER A 51 -14.34 -3.65 1.16
CA SER A 51 -13.12 -4.14 0.55
C SER A 51 -13.11 -5.66 0.46
N ARG A 52 -12.61 -6.18 -0.64
CA ARG A 52 -12.39 -7.59 -0.92
C ARG A 52 -10.90 -7.81 -1.17
N PHE A 53 -10.32 -8.79 -0.49
CA PHE A 53 -8.93 -9.16 -0.74
C PHE A 53 -8.83 -10.47 -1.50
N VAL A 54 -8.07 -10.46 -2.59
CA VAL A 54 -7.86 -11.59 -3.49
C VAL A 54 -6.41 -12.01 -3.43
N THR A 55 -6.19 -13.28 -3.10
CA THR A 55 -4.87 -13.90 -2.95
C THR A 55 -4.98 -15.42 -3.06
N LYS A 56 -3.83 -16.13 -3.03
CA LYS A 56 -3.79 -17.58 -2.85
C LYS A 56 -3.05 -17.92 -1.56
N LEU A 57 -3.65 -18.75 -0.72
CA LEU A 57 -3.14 -19.16 0.58
C LEU A 57 -3.11 -20.68 0.71
N PRO A 58 -2.14 -21.27 1.45
CA PRO A 58 -2.12 -22.71 1.67
C PRO A 58 -3.36 -23.17 2.43
N ALA A 59 -3.81 -24.39 2.13
CA ALA A 59 -4.95 -25.03 2.78
C ALA A 59 -4.55 -25.66 4.13
N ASN A 60 -4.05 -24.82 5.05
CA ASN A 60 -3.62 -25.23 6.39
C ASN A 60 -3.91 -24.13 7.43
N ALA A 61 -3.63 -24.43 8.70
CA ALA A 61 -3.91 -23.53 9.83
C ALA A 61 -3.23 -22.15 9.74
N LEU A 62 -2.07 -22.01 9.06
CA LEU A 62 -1.42 -20.70 8.86
C LEU A 62 -2.18 -19.86 7.84
N GLY A 63 -2.65 -20.48 6.74
CA GLY A 63 -3.54 -19.82 5.80
C GLY A 63 -4.89 -19.42 6.43
N ASP A 64 -5.42 -20.27 7.34
CA ASP A 64 -6.65 -19.93 8.11
C ASP A 64 -6.41 -18.76 9.06
N GLY A 65 -5.20 -18.67 9.65
CA GLY A 65 -4.79 -17.53 10.47
C GLY A 65 -4.79 -16.21 9.70
N ALA A 66 -4.28 -16.22 8.46
CA ALA A 66 -4.31 -15.04 7.59
C ALA A 66 -5.76 -14.61 7.24
N VAL A 67 -6.62 -15.56 6.88
CA VAL A 67 -8.05 -15.30 6.63
C VAL A 67 -8.73 -14.71 7.88
N THR A 68 -8.45 -15.28 9.06
CA THR A 68 -8.99 -14.79 10.33
C THR A 68 -8.53 -13.37 10.63
N SER A 69 -7.26 -13.05 10.33
CA SER A 69 -6.73 -11.69 10.49
C SER A 69 -7.49 -10.69 9.62
N LEU A 70 -7.66 -10.97 8.33
CA LEU A 70 -8.41 -10.10 7.40
C LEU A 70 -9.88 -9.91 7.82
N ASN A 71 -10.55 -11.00 8.21
CA ASN A 71 -11.95 -10.96 8.67
C ASN A 71 -12.12 -10.12 9.95
N ARG A 72 -11.13 -10.10 10.85
CA ARG A 72 -11.14 -9.23 12.05
C ARG A 72 -11.27 -7.75 11.68
N PHE A 73 -10.72 -7.35 10.54
CA PHE A 73 -10.79 -5.98 10.04
C PHE A 73 -11.98 -5.74 9.10
N GLY A 74 -12.83 -6.75 8.87
CA GLY A 74 -14.04 -6.62 8.04
C GLY A 74 -13.79 -6.75 6.53
N VAL A 75 -12.63 -7.26 6.13
CA VAL A 75 -12.31 -7.50 4.71
C VAL A 75 -13.04 -8.74 4.20
N ASP A 76 -13.68 -8.66 3.03
CA ASP A 76 -14.28 -9.81 2.35
C ASP A 76 -13.18 -10.75 1.82
N THR A 77 -13.17 -11.99 2.33
CA THR A 77 -12.19 -13.04 2.01
C THR A 77 -12.77 -14.16 1.15
N SER A 78 -13.99 -14.00 0.61
CA SER A 78 -14.73 -15.05 -0.11
C SER A 78 -14.05 -15.52 -1.41
N PHE A 79 -13.13 -14.71 -1.96
CA PHE A 79 -12.37 -15.03 -3.18
C PHE A 79 -10.91 -15.39 -2.92
N ILE A 80 -10.55 -15.73 -1.68
CA ILE A 80 -9.22 -16.25 -1.39
C ILE A 80 -9.14 -17.70 -1.89
N VAL A 81 -8.22 -17.93 -2.83
CA VAL A 81 -7.94 -19.26 -3.38
C VAL A 81 -7.14 -20.08 -2.36
N ARG A 82 -7.52 -21.34 -2.17
CA ARG A 82 -6.81 -22.24 -1.24
C ARG A 82 -6.01 -23.28 -2.02
N GLY A 83 -4.70 -23.30 -1.77
CA GLY A 83 -3.75 -24.20 -2.43
C GLY A 83 -2.31 -23.74 -2.28
N GLY A 84 -1.36 -24.48 -2.85
CA GLY A 84 0.06 -24.26 -2.63
C GLY A 84 0.54 -24.76 -1.26
N ASP A 85 1.86 -24.81 -1.06
CA ASP A 85 2.47 -25.52 0.05
C ASP A 85 2.65 -24.64 1.30
N ARG A 86 2.90 -23.35 1.14
CA ARG A 86 3.25 -22.48 2.26
C ARG A 86 2.74 -21.04 2.11
N ILE A 87 2.51 -20.39 3.25
CA ILE A 87 2.38 -18.93 3.32
C ILE A 87 3.79 -18.31 3.21
N GLY A 88 3.90 -17.18 2.54
CA GLY A 88 5.14 -16.41 2.54
C GLY A 88 5.40 -15.80 3.93
N LEU A 89 6.68 -15.69 4.31
CA LEU A 89 7.09 -15.10 5.57
C LEU A 89 7.92 -13.85 5.34
N TYR A 90 7.90 -12.97 6.32
CA TYR A 90 8.96 -12.01 6.51
C TYR A 90 9.27 -11.79 7.99
N PHE A 91 10.48 -11.37 8.25
CA PHE A 91 10.97 -11.11 9.59
C PHE A 91 11.32 -9.63 9.68
N LEU A 92 10.89 -8.98 10.76
CA LEU A 92 11.17 -7.57 11.00
C LEU A 92 11.81 -7.38 12.37
N GLU A 93 13.07 -6.95 12.39
CA GLU A 93 13.75 -6.46 13.59
C GLU A 93 13.57 -4.95 13.68
N SER A 94 12.96 -4.46 14.76
CA SER A 94 12.69 -3.04 14.96
C SER A 94 13.97 -2.23 15.08
N GLY A 95 13.99 -1.09 14.39
CA GLY A 95 15.07 -0.11 14.51
C GLY A 95 14.93 0.74 15.78
N THR A 96 16.04 1.32 16.24
CA THR A 96 16.03 2.31 17.33
C THR A 96 17.21 3.24 17.21
N ALA A 97 17.00 4.51 17.45
CA ALA A 97 18.02 5.56 17.35
C ALA A 97 18.78 5.49 16.00
N GLN A 98 20.07 5.19 16.02
CA GLN A 98 20.93 5.08 14.83
C GLN A 98 20.92 3.68 14.20
N ARG A 99 20.31 2.70 14.87
CA ARG A 99 20.18 1.35 14.34
C ARG A 99 18.96 1.26 13.45
N PRO A 100 19.09 1.04 12.12
CA PRO A 100 17.95 0.89 11.24
C PRO A 100 17.17 -0.40 11.55
N ALA A 101 15.89 -0.43 11.17
CA ALA A 101 15.13 -1.68 11.12
C ALA A 101 15.73 -2.63 10.08
N MET A 102 15.60 -3.92 10.31
CA MET A 102 16.08 -4.96 9.40
C MET A 102 14.93 -5.86 8.97
N THR A 103 14.75 -6.02 7.65
CA THR A 103 13.75 -6.93 7.09
C THR A 103 14.43 -8.07 6.33
N ILE A 104 14.00 -9.30 6.63
CA ILE A 104 14.39 -10.51 5.91
C ILE A 104 13.12 -11.12 5.32
N TYR A 105 13.13 -11.38 4.00
CA TYR A 105 12.03 -12.04 3.32
C TYR A 105 12.31 -13.51 3.09
N ASP A 106 11.33 -14.35 3.39
CA ASP A 106 11.28 -15.78 3.07
C ASP A 106 9.93 -16.07 2.39
N ARG A 107 9.77 -15.58 1.16
CA ARG A 107 8.53 -15.66 0.41
C ARG A 107 8.62 -16.43 -0.91
N ALA A 108 9.80 -16.87 -1.31
CA ALA A 108 9.97 -17.70 -2.50
C ALA A 108 9.16 -18.99 -2.38
N GLY A 109 8.44 -19.36 -3.42
CA GLY A 109 7.60 -20.57 -3.44
C GLY A 109 6.39 -20.49 -2.49
N SER A 110 5.97 -19.28 -2.08
CA SER A 110 4.70 -19.10 -1.39
C SER A 110 3.53 -19.48 -2.30
N ALA A 111 2.37 -19.76 -1.70
CA ALA A 111 1.16 -20.09 -2.44
C ALA A 111 0.81 -18.99 -3.48
N MET A 112 0.97 -17.72 -3.12
CA MET A 112 0.71 -16.60 -4.02
C MET A 112 1.78 -16.48 -5.11
N ALA A 113 3.06 -16.65 -4.79
CA ALA A 113 4.15 -16.60 -5.78
C ALA A 113 4.06 -17.72 -6.82
N GLY A 114 3.45 -18.85 -6.47
CA GLY A 114 3.17 -19.99 -7.37
C GLY A 114 1.73 -20.01 -7.89
N ALA A 115 1.00 -18.90 -7.81
CA ALA A 115 -0.36 -18.82 -8.36
C ALA A 115 -0.32 -18.67 -9.89
N GLU A 116 -1.36 -19.17 -10.53
CA GLU A 116 -1.56 -19.09 -11.98
C GLU A 116 -2.78 -18.22 -12.32
N ALA A 117 -2.83 -17.69 -13.53
CA ALA A 117 -3.97 -16.87 -13.96
C ALA A 117 -5.31 -17.63 -13.88
N SER A 118 -5.30 -18.96 -14.05
CA SER A 118 -6.44 -19.85 -13.92
C SER A 118 -7.00 -19.99 -12.51
N ASP A 119 -6.22 -19.62 -11.48
CA ASP A 119 -6.69 -19.63 -10.09
C ASP A 119 -7.73 -18.53 -9.82
N PHE A 120 -7.80 -17.48 -10.66
CA PHE A 120 -8.61 -16.28 -10.41
C PHE A 120 -9.71 -16.08 -11.47
N ASN A 121 -10.95 -16.23 -11.06
CA ASN A 121 -12.09 -15.91 -11.92
C ASN A 121 -12.44 -14.42 -11.81
N TRP A 122 -11.79 -13.58 -12.61
CA TRP A 122 -11.97 -12.12 -12.57
C TRP A 122 -13.39 -11.67 -12.86
N ASP A 123 -14.17 -12.42 -13.61
CA ASP A 123 -15.57 -12.08 -13.87
C ASP A 123 -16.41 -12.13 -12.61
N GLN A 124 -16.21 -13.16 -11.76
CA GLN A 124 -16.86 -13.28 -10.45
C GLN A 124 -16.23 -12.37 -9.39
N ILE A 125 -14.87 -12.27 -9.38
CA ILE A 125 -14.15 -11.43 -8.43
C ILE A 125 -14.58 -9.96 -8.52
N PHE A 126 -14.83 -9.44 -9.71
CA PHE A 126 -15.23 -8.06 -9.93
C PHE A 126 -16.75 -7.83 -9.84
N GLU A 127 -17.55 -8.87 -9.59
CA GLU A 127 -18.98 -8.69 -9.40
C GLU A 127 -19.27 -7.81 -8.17
N GLY A 128 -20.03 -6.73 -8.38
CA GLY A 128 -20.35 -5.73 -7.36
C GLY A 128 -19.18 -4.84 -6.93
N ALA A 129 -18.05 -4.87 -7.64
CA ALA A 129 -16.93 -3.94 -7.43
C ALA A 129 -16.97 -2.80 -8.44
N ASP A 130 -16.41 -1.65 -8.07
CA ASP A 130 -16.20 -0.51 -8.96
C ASP A 130 -14.75 0.01 -8.95
N TRP A 131 -13.88 -0.64 -8.15
CA TRP A 131 -12.49 -0.28 -8.03
C TRP A 131 -11.58 -1.51 -7.91
N PHE A 132 -10.43 -1.47 -8.60
CA PHE A 132 -9.38 -2.49 -8.53
C PHE A 132 -8.06 -1.87 -8.10
N GLN A 133 -7.46 -2.40 -7.03
CA GLN A 133 -6.19 -1.96 -6.44
C GLN A 133 -5.16 -3.08 -6.48
N PHE A 134 -3.94 -2.76 -6.89
CA PHE A 134 -2.75 -3.62 -6.77
C PHE A 134 -1.51 -2.80 -6.41
N SER A 135 -0.40 -3.45 -6.08
CA SER A 135 0.89 -2.78 -5.92
C SER A 135 1.93 -3.37 -6.87
N GLY A 136 3.06 -2.68 -7.03
CA GLY A 136 4.20 -3.18 -7.79
C GLY A 136 4.88 -4.41 -7.16
N ILE A 137 4.47 -4.82 -5.95
CA ILE A 137 4.95 -6.06 -5.32
C ILE A 137 4.35 -7.28 -6.02
N THR A 138 3.06 -7.25 -6.33
CA THR A 138 2.35 -8.40 -6.91
C THR A 138 2.95 -8.85 -8.24
N PRO A 139 3.19 -8.01 -9.25
CA PRO A 139 3.84 -8.43 -10.49
C PRO A 139 5.32 -8.78 -10.31
N ALA A 140 5.96 -8.41 -9.19
CA ALA A 140 7.35 -8.77 -8.89
C ALA A 140 7.52 -10.17 -8.30
N LEU A 141 6.42 -10.87 -7.97
CA LEU A 141 6.46 -12.23 -7.40
C LEU A 141 6.94 -13.28 -8.40
N SER A 142 6.45 -13.21 -9.64
CA SER A 142 6.83 -14.08 -10.77
C SER A 142 6.36 -13.46 -12.09
N ASP A 143 6.86 -14.01 -13.21
CA ASP A 143 6.40 -13.60 -14.54
C ASP A 143 4.91 -13.93 -14.73
N GLU A 144 4.42 -15.05 -14.18
CA GLU A 144 3.00 -15.43 -14.20
C GLU A 144 2.15 -14.42 -13.44
N MET A 145 2.64 -13.92 -12.30
CA MET A 145 1.92 -12.90 -11.53
C MET A 145 1.90 -11.55 -12.25
N ALA A 146 2.94 -11.21 -12.99
CA ALA A 146 2.92 -10.02 -13.86
C ALA A 146 1.86 -10.14 -14.95
N GLU A 147 1.76 -11.29 -15.61
CA GLU A 147 0.74 -11.57 -16.61
C GLU A 147 -0.67 -11.62 -16.02
N CYS A 148 -0.82 -12.24 -14.86
CA CYS A 148 -2.08 -12.30 -14.11
C CYS A 148 -2.57 -10.89 -13.74
N THR A 149 -1.66 -10.02 -13.27
CA THR A 149 -1.98 -8.62 -12.95
C THR A 149 -2.42 -7.84 -14.20
N LEU A 150 -1.75 -8.05 -15.34
CA LEU A 150 -2.14 -7.45 -16.61
C LEU A 150 -3.53 -7.91 -17.06
N LEU A 151 -3.83 -9.21 -16.91
CA LEU A 151 -5.14 -9.77 -17.21
C LEU A 151 -6.22 -9.16 -16.32
N ALA A 152 -5.96 -9.06 -15.01
CA ALA A 152 -6.87 -8.43 -14.06
C ALA A 152 -7.16 -6.97 -14.42
N LEU A 153 -6.13 -6.19 -14.76
CA LEU A 153 -6.28 -4.79 -15.19
C LEU A 153 -7.13 -4.66 -16.45
N LYS A 154 -6.86 -5.48 -17.48
CA LYS A 154 -7.68 -5.49 -18.70
C LYS A 154 -9.14 -5.80 -18.40
N LYS A 155 -9.39 -6.82 -17.56
CA LYS A 155 -10.75 -7.20 -17.14
C LYS A 155 -11.43 -6.10 -16.32
N ALA A 156 -10.70 -5.43 -15.42
CA ALA A 156 -11.22 -4.29 -14.67
C ALA A 156 -11.65 -3.15 -15.61
N LYS A 157 -10.84 -2.82 -16.61
CA LYS A 157 -11.16 -1.79 -17.61
C LYS A 157 -12.34 -2.21 -18.50
N GLU A 158 -12.42 -3.47 -18.94
CA GLU A 158 -13.56 -4.01 -19.70
C GLU A 158 -14.87 -3.86 -18.92
N LYS A 159 -14.84 -4.04 -17.59
CA LYS A 159 -16.00 -3.91 -16.71
C LYS A 159 -16.25 -2.47 -16.23
N GLY A 160 -15.42 -1.51 -16.64
CA GLY A 160 -15.55 -0.10 -16.28
C GLY A 160 -15.11 0.24 -14.85
N LEU A 161 -14.32 -0.62 -14.20
CA LEU A 161 -13.77 -0.32 -12.89
C LEU A 161 -12.72 0.79 -12.96
N THR A 162 -12.67 1.59 -11.92
CA THR A 162 -11.53 2.46 -11.64
C THR A 162 -10.35 1.61 -11.19
N THR A 163 -9.13 1.97 -11.60
CA THR A 163 -7.92 1.19 -11.29
C THR A 163 -6.90 2.06 -10.59
N SER A 164 -6.22 1.49 -9.59
CA SER A 164 -5.12 2.17 -8.90
C SER A 164 -3.93 1.24 -8.66
N CYS A 165 -2.75 1.85 -8.59
CA CYS A 165 -1.50 1.17 -8.34
C CYS A 165 -0.70 1.94 -7.27
N ASP A 166 -0.28 1.24 -6.20
CA ASP A 166 0.82 1.68 -5.35
C ASP A 166 2.12 1.12 -5.95
N LEU A 167 3.04 1.99 -6.38
CA LEU A 167 4.29 1.58 -7.05
C LEU A 167 5.13 0.63 -6.20
N ASN A 168 5.25 0.91 -4.93
CA ASN A 168 5.76 0.06 -3.86
C ASN A 168 6.98 -0.80 -4.26
N TYR A 169 7.97 -0.18 -4.90
CA TYR A 169 9.14 -0.85 -5.47
C TYR A 169 9.99 -1.55 -4.40
N ARG A 170 10.40 -2.77 -4.71
CA ARG A 170 11.26 -3.58 -3.84
C ARG A 170 12.50 -4.04 -4.60
N SER A 171 13.62 -3.33 -4.44
CA SER A 171 14.90 -3.66 -5.09
C SER A 171 15.44 -5.06 -4.74
N LYS A 172 14.97 -5.68 -3.65
CA LYS A 172 15.29 -7.07 -3.28
C LYS A 172 14.52 -8.12 -4.10
N MET A 173 13.48 -7.73 -4.84
CA MET A 173 12.65 -8.65 -5.63
C MET A 173 13.02 -8.62 -7.11
N TRP A 174 13.29 -7.45 -7.66
CA TRP A 174 13.64 -7.26 -9.05
C TRP A 174 14.54 -6.05 -9.30
N ALA A 175 15.31 -6.12 -10.38
CA ALA A 175 16.16 -5.00 -10.82
C ALA A 175 15.31 -3.87 -11.41
N PRO A 176 15.80 -2.62 -11.42
CA PRO A 176 15.07 -1.47 -11.97
C PRO A 176 14.65 -1.66 -13.43
N GLU A 177 15.49 -2.29 -14.26
CA GLU A 177 15.23 -2.55 -15.66
C GLU A 177 14.01 -3.46 -15.86
N LYS A 178 13.93 -4.56 -15.07
CA LYS A 178 12.79 -5.49 -15.12
C LYS A 178 11.53 -4.79 -14.59
N ALA A 179 11.67 -4.00 -13.53
CA ALA A 179 10.55 -3.23 -12.97
C ALA A 179 9.99 -2.24 -14.01
N ARG A 180 10.85 -1.47 -14.69
CA ARG A 180 10.44 -0.56 -15.78
C ARG A 180 9.71 -1.30 -16.90
N GLU A 181 10.26 -2.45 -17.34
CA GLU A 181 9.65 -3.24 -18.42
C GLU A 181 8.24 -3.71 -18.05
N VAL A 182 8.10 -4.32 -16.87
CA VAL A 182 6.82 -4.91 -16.44
C VAL A 182 5.82 -3.80 -16.10
N MET A 183 6.21 -2.82 -15.28
CA MET A 183 5.32 -1.71 -14.91
C MET A 183 4.94 -0.88 -16.13
N GLY A 184 5.83 -0.72 -17.11
CA GLY A 184 5.51 -0.06 -18.38
C GLY A 184 4.37 -0.72 -19.18
N LYS A 185 4.12 -2.01 -18.96
CA LYS A 185 2.97 -2.73 -19.54
C LYS A 185 1.69 -2.60 -18.72
N LEU A 186 1.79 -2.38 -17.41
CA LEU A 186 0.67 -2.33 -16.47
C LEU A 186 0.12 -0.92 -16.30
N LEU A 187 1.01 0.07 -16.13
CA LEU A 187 0.66 1.45 -15.79
C LEU A 187 -0.26 2.16 -16.80
N PRO A 188 -0.23 1.88 -18.13
CA PRO A 188 -1.21 2.43 -19.06
C PRO A 188 -2.67 2.06 -18.79
N PHE A 189 -2.93 1.06 -17.92
CA PHE A 189 -4.26 0.66 -17.49
C PHE A 189 -4.65 1.26 -16.13
N VAL A 190 -3.80 2.10 -15.52
CA VAL A 190 -4.02 2.68 -14.19
C VAL A 190 -4.63 4.07 -14.30
N ASP A 191 -5.69 4.32 -13.52
CA ASP A 191 -6.32 5.63 -13.42
C ASP A 191 -5.65 6.50 -12.32
N TYR A 192 -5.33 5.90 -11.16
CA TYR A 192 -4.74 6.58 -10.00
C TYR A 192 -3.41 5.95 -9.62
N PHE A 193 -2.35 6.74 -9.71
CA PHE A 193 -1.00 6.32 -9.36
C PHE A 193 -0.62 6.82 -7.97
N ILE A 194 -0.08 5.94 -7.15
CA ILE A 194 0.34 6.21 -5.77
C ILE A 194 1.78 5.75 -5.62
N ALA A 195 2.63 6.56 -4.99
CA ALA A 195 4.02 6.18 -4.74
C ALA A 195 4.63 6.96 -3.57
N ASN A 196 5.82 6.56 -3.13
CA ASN A 196 6.76 7.42 -2.46
C ASN A 196 7.91 7.80 -3.42
N ASP A 197 8.64 8.86 -3.12
CA ASP A 197 9.72 9.36 -3.99
C ASP A 197 10.84 8.34 -4.20
N LYS A 198 11.16 7.54 -3.18
CA LYS A 198 12.24 6.54 -3.24
C LYS A 198 11.91 5.41 -4.21
N ASP A 199 10.65 5.02 -4.29
CA ASP A 199 10.20 3.99 -5.22
C ASP A 199 10.32 4.47 -6.66
N VAL A 200 9.94 5.72 -6.93
CA VAL A 200 10.08 6.35 -8.26
C VAL A 200 11.56 6.48 -8.62
N LEU A 201 12.40 7.00 -7.70
CA LEU A 201 13.85 7.10 -7.90
C LEU A 201 14.50 5.73 -8.12
N GLY A 202 14.00 4.69 -7.44
CA GLY A 202 14.52 3.33 -7.55
C GLY A 202 14.23 2.66 -8.88
N ILE A 203 13.06 2.90 -9.48
CA ILE A 203 12.68 2.35 -10.79
C ILE A 203 13.23 3.21 -11.94
N TYR A 204 13.06 4.52 -11.84
CA TYR A 204 13.42 5.47 -12.91
C TYR A 204 14.76 6.15 -12.61
N ASP A 205 15.75 5.36 -12.18
CA ASP A 205 17.14 5.78 -11.89
C ASP A 205 17.89 6.28 -13.14
N ASN A 206 17.40 5.96 -14.32
CA ASN A 206 17.89 6.41 -15.62
C ASN A 206 17.30 7.76 -16.07
N HIS A 207 16.33 8.32 -15.34
CA HIS A 207 15.79 9.65 -15.59
C HIS A 207 16.55 10.71 -14.80
N THR A 208 16.76 11.89 -15.40
CA THR A 208 17.41 13.01 -14.74
C THR A 208 16.36 13.91 -14.11
N TRP A 209 16.22 13.83 -12.80
CA TRP A 209 15.37 14.72 -12.02
C TRP A 209 16.06 16.07 -11.80
N THR A 210 15.37 17.16 -12.06
CA THR A 210 15.98 18.52 -12.03
C THR A 210 15.86 19.17 -10.67
N GLU A 211 14.83 18.82 -9.90
CA GLU A 211 14.54 19.43 -8.61
C GLU A 211 15.33 18.76 -7.46
N SER A 212 16.03 19.57 -6.70
CA SER A 212 16.78 19.12 -5.52
C SER A 212 15.93 19.07 -4.25
N ASP A 213 14.93 19.95 -4.13
CA ASP A 213 13.96 19.93 -3.03
C ASP A 213 13.06 18.71 -3.14
N PRO A 214 12.92 17.86 -2.11
CA PRO A 214 12.13 16.63 -2.21
C PRO A 214 10.65 16.86 -2.56
N LYS A 215 10.05 17.96 -2.10
CA LYS A 215 8.64 18.27 -2.39
C LYS A 215 8.44 18.67 -3.83
N LYS A 216 9.30 19.57 -4.35
CA LYS A 216 9.28 19.98 -5.75
C LYS A 216 9.62 18.83 -6.68
N ARG A 217 10.54 17.96 -6.27
CA ARG A 217 10.85 16.75 -7.04
C ARG A 217 9.67 15.78 -7.08
N ALA A 218 8.89 15.65 -6.01
CA ALA A 218 7.66 14.87 -6.03
C ALA A 218 6.66 15.43 -7.06
N GLU A 219 6.49 16.76 -7.12
CA GLU A 219 5.66 17.42 -8.13
C GLU A 219 6.19 17.18 -9.57
N GLU A 220 7.51 17.25 -9.79
CA GLU A 220 8.15 16.92 -11.06
C GLU A 220 7.88 15.45 -11.48
N MET A 221 7.98 14.52 -10.52
CA MET A 221 7.68 13.10 -10.74
C MET A 221 6.21 12.86 -11.13
N GLU A 222 5.27 13.51 -10.44
CA GLU A 222 3.83 13.39 -10.71
C GLU A 222 3.47 13.86 -12.11
N ILE A 223 4.04 15.00 -12.57
CA ILE A 223 3.85 15.48 -13.95
C ILE A 223 4.40 14.45 -14.93
N TRP A 224 5.69 14.11 -14.78
CA TRP A 224 6.38 13.24 -15.71
C TRP A 224 5.69 11.89 -15.84
N LEU A 225 5.34 11.25 -14.73
CA LEU A 225 4.64 9.96 -14.71
C LEU A 225 3.25 10.05 -15.35
N THR A 226 2.51 11.13 -15.09
CA THR A 226 1.19 11.36 -15.68
C THR A 226 1.29 11.53 -17.19
N GLU A 227 2.29 12.26 -17.68
CA GLU A 227 2.54 12.42 -19.13
C GLU A 227 2.96 11.11 -19.81
N GLN A 228 3.73 10.27 -19.11
CA GLN A 228 4.18 8.99 -19.67
C GLN A 228 3.06 7.94 -19.76
N PHE A 229 2.16 7.89 -18.77
CA PHE A 229 1.22 6.78 -18.63
C PHE A 229 -0.25 7.19 -18.73
N GLY A 230 -0.56 8.47 -18.71
CA GLY A 230 -1.91 8.99 -18.90
C GLY A 230 -2.82 8.84 -17.67
N PHE A 231 -2.26 8.93 -16.46
CA PHE A 231 -3.04 8.84 -15.22
C PHE A 231 -4.07 9.97 -15.12
N LYS A 232 -5.22 9.70 -14.52
CA LYS A 232 -6.16 10.74 -14.09
C LYS A 232 -5.56 11.60 -13.00
N ALA A 233 -4.87 10.93 -12.05
CA ALA A 233 -4.13 11.59 -10.99
C ALA A 233 -2.92 10.76 -10.55
N ALA A 234 -1.87 11.46 -10.14
CA ALA A 234 -0.70 10.89 -9.49
C ALA A 234 -0.51 11.55 -8.12
N THR A 235 -0.18 10.75 -7.11
CA THR A 235 0.08 11.25 -5.75
C THR A 235 1.33 10.62 -5.17
N ILE A 236 2.16 11.46 -4.54
CA ILE A 236 3.41 11.03 -3.91
C ILE A 236 3.41 11.42 -2.43
N ILE A 237 3.65 10.44 -1.56
CA ILE A 237 3.83 10.64 -0.13
C ILE A 237 5.32 10.65 0.23
N LEU A 238 5.71 11.60 1.06
CA LEU A 238 7.05 11.74 1.60
C LEU A 238 7.05 11.60 3.12
N VAL A 239 8.09 10.95 3.65
CA VAL A 239 8.46 11.09 5.05
C VAL A 239 9.53 12.17 5.15
N VAL A 240 9.14 13.32 5.65
CA VAL A 240 10.00 14.51 5.74
C VAL A 240 10.27 14.89 7.19
N SER A 241 11.20 15.82 7.42
CA SER A 241 11.47 16.39 8.74
C SER A 241 11.10 17.87 8.75
N ASP A 242 10.55 18.34 9.87
CA ASP A 242 10.33 19.76 10.13
C ASP A 242 11.64 20.48 10.54
N GLU A 243 11.55 21.77 10.84
CA GLU A 243 12.67 22.60 11.27
C GLU A 243 13.30 22.10 12.58
N LEU A 244 12.54 21.45 13.45
CA LEU A 244 12.99 20.84 14.69
C LEU A 244 13.52 19.41 14.51
N LYS A 245 13.70 18.95 13.27
CA LYS A 245 14.13 17.59 12.91
C LYS A 245 13.15 16.47 13.36
N ARG A 246 11.90 16.80 13.66
CA ARG A 246 10.86 15.82 13.92
C ARG A 246 10.35 15.27 12.59
N LYS A 247 10.11 13.97 12.55
CA LYS A 247 9.61 13.29 11.33
C LYS A 247 8.10 13.38 11.21
N GLY A 248 7.63 13.41 9.99
CA GLY A 248 6.20 13.40 9.67
C GLY A 248 5.94 13.12 8.21
N THR A 249 4.68 13.12 7.84
CA THR A 249 4.24 12.89 6.46
C THR A 249 3.87 14.20 5.79
N TRP A 250 4.15 14.28 4.52
CA TRP A 250 3.67 15.27 3.58
C TRP A 250 3.35 14.57 2.26
N ALA A 251 2.32 14.99 1.58
CA ALA A 251 1.95 14.41 0.29
C ALA A 251 1.56 15.50 -0.70
N SER A 252 1.77 15.21 -1.98
CA SER A 252 1.24 15.98 -3.11
C SER A 252 0.30 15.13 -3.95
N LEU A 253 -0.52 15.79 -4.73
CA LEU A 253 -1.46 15.21 -5.68
C LEU A 253 -1.47 16.10 -6.93
N TYR A 254 -1.21 15.53 -8.08
CA TYR A 254 -1.37 16.16 -9.38
C TYR A 254 -2.60 15.59 -10.09
N GLU A 255 -3.56 16.45 -10.38
CA GLU A 255 -4.78 16.09 -11.12
C GLU A 255 -5.23 17.25 -11.99
N ASN A 256 -5.60 16.99 -13.24
CA ASN A 256 -6.11 18.01 -14.19
C ASN A 256 -5.23 19.26 -14.32
N GLY A 257 -3.91 19.12 -14.32
CA GLY A 257 -2.96 20.23 -14.44
C GLY A 257 -2.80 21.08 -13.18
N LYS A 258 -3.30 20.61 -12.04
CA LYS A 258 -3.21 21.32 -10.75
C LYS A 258 -2.54 20.47 -9.70
N PHE A 259 -1.84 21.16 -8.78
CA PHE A 259 -1.26 20.57 -7.59
C PHE A 259 -2.08 20.88 -6.35
N TYR A 260 -2.17 19.87 -5.49
CA TYR A 260 -2.69 19.97 -4.15
C TYR A 260 -1.65 19.35 -3.20
N SER A 261 -1.42 19.94 -2.05
CA SER A 261 -0.48 19.38 -1.09
C SER A 261 -1.04 19.40 0.32
N SER A 262 -0.69 18.38 1.10
CA SER A 262 -1.09 18.31 2.50
C SER A 262 -0.28 19.24 3.37
N PRO A 263 -0.78 19.63 4.55
CA PRO A 263 0.06 20.10 5.63
C PRO A 263 1.12 19.04 6.01
N PHE A 264 2.12 19.45 6.78
CA PHE A 264 2.98 18.51 7.47
C PHE A 264 2.24 17.91 8.67
N PHE A 265 2.10 16.58 8.68
CA PHE A 265 1.55 15.86 9.82
C PHE A 265 2.68 15.19 10.58
N LEU A 266 2.88 15.59 11.83
CA LEU A 266 3.88 14.97 12.71
C LEU A 266 3.54 13.48 12.92
N ALA A 267 4.55 12.62 12.82
CA ALA A 267 4.44 11.19 13.06
C ALA A 267 5.34 10.77 14.22
N ASP A 268 4.74 10.31 15.30
CA ASP A 268 5.46 9.61 16.35
C ASP A 268 5.71 8.17 15.90
N MET A 269 6.98 7.85 15.67
CA MET A 269 7.35 6.58 15.05
C MET A 269 7.42 5.44 16.08
N VAL A 270 6.29 4.82 16.37
CA VAL A 270 6.25 3.51 17.03
C VAL A 270 6.62 2.44 16.01
N GLU A 271 5.97 2.43 14.84
CA GLU A 271 6.28 1.53 13.74
C GLU A 271 5.92 2.13 12.39
N SER A 272 6.80 1.96 11.38
CA SER A 272 6.58 2.51 10.03
C SER A 272 5.96 1.55 9.03
N VAL A 273 5.82 0.27 9.40
CA VAL A 273 5.25 -0.74 8.50
C VAL A 273 3.78 -0.44 8.23
N GLY A 274 3.36 -0.60 6.98
CA GLY A 274 1.98 -0.36 6.58
C GLY A 274 1.59 1.11 6.39
N ALA A 275 2.45 2.09 6.71
CA ALA A 275 2.09 3.52 6.60
C ALA A 275 1.87 3.97 5.15
N GLY A 276 2.66 3.47 4.19
CA GLY A 276 2.47 3.69 2.75
C GLY A 276 1.18 3.04 2.26
N ASP A 277 0.96 1.79 2.65
CA ASP A 277 -0.23 1.02 2.29
C ASP A 277 -1.50 1.67 2.87
N THR A 278 -1.39 2.22 4.10
CA THR A 278 -2.44 3.01 4.75
C THR A 278 -2.74 4.30 3.97
N TYR A 279 -1.70 4.99 3.46
CA TYR A 279 -1.89 6.14 2.58
C TYR A 279 -2.68 5.75 1.34
N ALA A 280 -2.30 4.66 0.67
CA ALA A 280 -2.96 4.17 -0.53
C ALA A 280 -4.44 3.82 -0.26
N GLY A 281 -4.73 3.05 0.79
CA GLY A 281 -6.10 2.72 1.20
C GLY A 281 -6.92 3.95 1.55
N ALA A 282 -6.35 4.91 2.29
CA ALA A 282 -7.02 6.16 2.64
C ALA A 282 -7.28 7.07 1.43
N PHE A 283 -6.35 7.13 0.47
CA PHE A 283 -6.54 7.88 -0.77
C PHE A 283 -7.71 7.30 -1.59
N ILE A 284 -7.76 5.99 -1.75
CA ILE A 284 -8.88 5.33 -2.42
C ILE A 284 -10.21 5.61 -1.66
N ALA A 285 -10.20 5.50 -0.32
CA ALA A 285 -11.37 5.80 0.50
C ALA A 285 -11.86 7.25 0.31
N ALA A 286 -10.94 8.22 0.31
CA ALA A 286 -11.27 9.63 0.08
C ALA A 286 -11.90 9.86 -1.30
N ARG A 287 -11.34 9.24 -2.35
CA ARG A 287 -11.89 9.31 -3.72
C ARG A 287 -13.28 8.66 -3.80
N LYS A 288 -13.46 7.51 -3.16
CA LYS A 288 -14.75 6.80 -3.08
C LYS A 288 -15.83 7.61 -2.34
N LYS A 289 -15.43 8.39 -1.35
CA LYS A 289 -16.33 9.29 -0.60
C LYS A 289 -16.62 10.60 -1.33
N GLY A 290 -16.01 10.85 -2.49
CA GLY A 290 -16.20 12.07 -3.26
C GLY A 290 -15.59 13.31 -2.59
N MET A 291 -14.55 13.14 -1.80
CA MET A 291 -13.80 14.27 -1.22
C MET A 291 -13.16 15.12 -2.32
N THR A 292 -12.99 16.42 -2.06
CA THR A 292 -12.22 17.29 -2.97
C THR A 292 -10.76 16.81 -3.05
N ASP A 293 -10.04 17.21 -4.10
CA ASP A 293 -8.63 16.80 -4.26
C ASP A 293 -7.78 17.25 -3.07
N GLN A 294 -8.01 18.46 -2.56
CA GLN A 294 -7.31 18.97 -1.38
C GLN A 294 -7.66 18.18 -0.12
N ASP A 295 -8.93 17.84 0.09
CA ASP A 295 -9.34 17.05 1.24
C ASP A 295 -8.82 15.62 1.15
N ALA A 296 -8.79 15.04 -0.06
CA ALA A 296 -8.28 13.69 -0.27
C ALA A 296 -6.79 13.57 0.09
N VAL A 297 -5.95 14.52 -0.36
CA VAL A 297 -4.52 14.51 -0.02
C VAL A 297 -4.28 14.76 1.47
N ASN A 298 -5.04 15.67 2.10
CA ASN A 298 -4.96 15.93 3.54
C ASN A 298 -5.35 14.71 4.35
N TYR A 299 -6.48 14.10 4.02
CA TYR A 299 -7.02 12.92 4.69
C TYR A 299 -6.05 11.73 4.63
N SER A 300 -5.50 11.47 3.45
CA SER A 300 -4.59 10.34 3.22
C SER A 300 -3.26 10.52 3.95
N ALA A 301 -2.67 11.73 3.91
CA ALA A 301 -1.43 12.03 4.62
C ALA A 301 -1.61 11.98 6.15
N ALA A 302 -2.75 12.46 6.66
CA ALA A 302 -3.10 12.38 8.08
C ALA A 302 -3.27 10.92 8.54
N THR A 303 -3.98 10.10 7.74
CA THR A 303 -4.17 8.68 8.06
C THR A 303 -2.84 7.94 8.11
N SER A 304 -1.95 8.19 7.14
CA SER A 304 -0.60 7.63 7.14
C SER A 304 0.22 8.08 8.35
N ALA A 305 0.15 9.36 8.74
CA ALA A 305 0.84 9.88 9.92
C ALA A 305 0.37 9.19 11.21
N LEU A 306 -0.93 8.99 11.37
CA LEU A 306 -1.48 8.28 12.52
C LEU A 306 -1.05 6.82 12.57
N LYS A 307 -0.92 6.14 11.41
CA LYS A 307 -0.46 4.74 11.34
C LYS A 307 0.91 4.54 11.97
N PHE A 308 1.81 5.51 11.91
CA PHE A 308 3.12 5.41 12.57
C PHE A 308 3.03 5.25 14.09
N SER A 309 1.92 5.61 14.72
CA SER A 309 1.67 5.44 16.16
C SER A 309 1.11 4.06 16.55
N VAL A 310 0.82 3.21 15.56
CA VAL A 310 0.17 1.91 15.74
C VAL A 310 1.16 0.79 15.43
N PRO A 311 1.42 -0.17 16.35
CA PRO A 311 2.21 -1.35 16.06
C PRO A 311 1.47 -2.31 15.11
N GLY A 312 2.23 -3.15 14.40
CA GLY A 312 1.68 -4.10 13.44
C GLY A 312 1.54 -3.52 12.03
N ASP A 313 1.07 -4.32 11.09
CA ASP A 313 0.92 -3.95 9.67
C ASP A 313 -0.39 -3.22 9.42
N ALA A 314 -1.47 -3.72 10.04
CA ALA A 314 -2.82 -3.24 9.84
C ALA A 314 -3.05 -1.82 10.35
N ASN A 315 -3.87 -1.08 9.64
CA ASN A 315 -4.46 0.15 10.15
C ASN A 315 -5.69 -0.18 11.01
N ILE A 316 -5.66 0.26 12.28
CA ILE A 316 -6.78 0.10 13.22
C ILE A 316 -7.52 1.42 13.50
N LEU A 317 -7.15 2.48 12.79
CA LEU A 317 -7.70 3.82 12.96
C LEU A 317 -9.01 3.97 12.21
N ASN A 318 -9.96 4.63 12.83
CA ASN A 318 -11.24 4.92 12.21
C ASN A 318 -11.30 6.35 11.65
N GLU A 319 -12.31 6.62 10.84
CA GLU A 319 -12.48 7.92 10.19
C GLU A 319 -12.55 9.10 11.16
N LYS A 320 -13.18 8.91 12.34
CA LYS A 320 -13.30 9.98 13.35
C LYS A 320 -11.93 10.44 13.85
N GLU A 321 -11.01 9.52 14.07
CA GLU A 321 -9.63 9.83 14.50
C GLU A 321 -8.88 10.58 13.40
N VAL A 322 -9.03 10.17 12.14
CA VAL A 322 -8.41 10.85 10.99
C VAL A 322 -8.94 12.27 10.84
N LEU A 323 -10.26 12.45 10.85
CA LEU A 323 -10.87 13.76 10.72
C LEU A 323 -10.55 14.68 11.91
N ALA A 324 -10.39 14.12 13.11
CA ALA A 324 -9.93 14.88 14.27
C ALA A 324 -8.51 15.43 14.07
N LEU A 325 -7.61 14.67 13.41
CA LEU A 325 -6.28 15.17 13.09
C LEU A 325 -6.31 16.20 11.95
N VAL A 326 -7.06 15.95 10.88
CA VAL A 326 -7.18 16.88 9.74
C VAL A 326 -7.73 18.24 10.17
N ASN A 327 -8.72 18.25 11.05
CA ASN A 327 -9.42 19.46 11.53
C ASN A 327 -8.81 20.06 12.79
N ARG A 328 -7.70 19.53 13.27
CA ARG A 328 -7.08 19.92 14.54
C ARG A 328 -6.55 21.34 14.47
N SER A 329 -6.97 22.18 15.43
CA SER A 329 -6.28 23.44 15.71
C SER A 329 -4.99 23.15 16.52
N ALA A 330 -4.01 24.07 16.44
CA ALA A 330 -2.70 23.89 17.12
C ALA A 330 -2.79 23.68 18.64
N ASP A 331 -3.93 23.98 19.25
CA ASP A 331 -4.14 23.95 20.71
C ASP A 331 -4.85 22.69 21.24
N ASP A 332 -5.29 21.78 20.37
CA ASP A 332 -6.04 20.59 20.75
C ASP A 332 -5.13 19.38 21.05
N TRP A 333 -4.67 19.24 22.29
CA TRP A 333 -3.79 18.12 22.70
C TRP A 333 -4.53 16.95 23.36
N ILE A 334 -5.78 17.12 23.80
CA ILE A 334 -6.57 16.09 24.49
C ILE A 334 -7.95 15.99 23.84
N SER A 335 -8.25 14.84 23.24
CA SER A 335 -9.62 14.47 22.86
C SER A 335 -10.42 14.16 24.13
N ARG A 336 -11.44 14.95 24.44
CA ARG A 336 -12.37 14.72 25.57
C ARG A 336 -13.70 14.22 25.06
#